data_c255d8f0b3ef70d095d91ffb30756c8f
#
_entry.id   c255d8f0b3ef70d095d91ffb30756c8f
#
_cell.length_a   1.000
_cell.length_b   1.000
_cell.length_c   1.000
_cell.angle_alpha   90.00
_cell.angle_beta   90.00
_cell.angle_gamma   90.00
#
_symmetry.space_group_name_H-M   'P 1'
#
loop_
_entity.id
_entity.type
_entity.pdbx_description
1 polymer ?
#
loop_
_entity_poly.entity_id
_entity_poly.type
_entity_poly.pdbx_seq_one_letter_code
_entity_poly.pdbx_strand_id
1 'polypeptide(L)'
;MDIFNFSDISRCILDFFLPRTCIICEAVLYDDEKLLCGKCAGDVPHTYFWLLRNNPMADKFNGLIQEELVSALDEGTAPGRGERYVYAAALFFYRADSEYRKITQAIKYHGRSDIGQAFGRMLGERLRSSSLFADVDVVIPIPLHWTRQWQRGYNQAEVIASGVADAMGIPLRCDILRRHKRTKTQTRLGIAEKARNVKGAFTTTDHCQPSDKAGPEFRHLLLIDDVFTTGSTLFACFTALRKIFPPEVRISVATLGFVGGA
;
A
#
# COMPACT_ATOMS: atom_id res chain seq x y z
N MET A 1 6.02 -24.22 42.21
CA MET A 1 7.17 -23.33 42.55
C MET A 1 7.75 -22.91 41.22
N ASP A 2 7.16 -21.84 40.62
CA ASP A 2 7.45 -21.44 39.26
C ASP A 2 8.77 -20.69 39.22
N ILE A 3 9.67 -21.22 38.40
CA ILE A 3 11.01 -20.67 38.16
C ILE A 3 10.84 -19.40 37.35
N PHE A 4 10.92 -18.25 38.00
CA PHE A 4 11.03 -16.96 37.28
C PHE A 4 12.21 -17.04 36.31
N ASN A 5 11.90 -17.01 35.04
CA ASN A 5 12.87 -17.14 33.96
C ASN A 5 13.73 -15.86 33.91
N PHE A 6 15.05 -15.98 33.88
CA PHE A 6 15.99 -14.85 33.86
C PHE A 6 15.71 -13.86 32.73
N SER A 7 15.07 -14.33 31.67
CA SER A 7 14.56 -13.51 30.53
C SER A 7 13.44 -12.56 30.95
N ASP A 8 12.60 -12.93 31.92
CA ASP A 8 11.45 -12.09 32.32
C ASP A 8 11.92 -10.97 33.26
N ILE A 9 12.92 -11.22 34.10
CA ILE A 9 13.50 -10.19 34.97
C ILE A 9 14.26 -9.14 34.16
N SER A 10 15.04 -9.55 33.15
CA SER A 10 15.76 -8.62 32.26
C SER A 10 14.80 -7.79 31.43
N ARG A 11 13.66 -8.36 31.03
CA ARG A 11 12.59 -7.67 30.29
C ARG A 11 11.88 -6.63 31.16
N CYS A 12 11.53 -6.97 32.39
CA CYS A 12 10.96 -6.03 33.37
C CYS A 12 11.88 -4.84 33.66
N ILE A 13 13.19 -5.07 33.77
CA ILE A 13 14.18 -4.00 34.01
C ILE A 13 14.31 -3.10 32.78
N LEU A 14 14.34 -3.67 31.56
CA LEU A 14 14.38 -2.93 30.31
C LEU A 14 13.09 -2.12 30.10
N ASP A 15 11.92 -2.70 30.35
CA ASP A 15 10.63 -2.01 30.24
C ASP A 15 10.46 -0.89 31.26
N PHE A 16 11.14 -0.97 32.44
CA PHE A 16 11.15 0.11 33.42
C PHE A 16 11.96 1.34 32.95
N PHE A 17 13.11 1.14 32.28
CA PHE A 17 13.96 2.22 31.80
C PHE A 17 13.62 2.69 30.39
N LEU A 18 13.03 1.83 29.55
CA LEU A 18 12.64 2.08 28.17
C LEU A 18 11.23 1.51 27.91
N PRO A 19 10.22 2.12 28.51
CA PRO A 19 8.86 1.60 28.38
C PRO A 19 8.40 1.63 26.93
N ARG A 20 7.73 0.56 26.51
CA ARG A 20 7.05 0.54 25.22
C ARG A 20 5.91 1.54 25.24
N THR A 21 5.85 2.42 24.25
CA THR A 21 4.83 3.46 24.20
C THR A 21 3.97 3.35 22.95
N CYS A 22 2.70 3.75 23.09
CA CYS A 22 1.76 3.85 21.98
C CYS A 22 2.25 4.87 20.95
N ILE A 23 2.34 4.47 19.68
CA ILE A 23 2.82 5.35 18.60
C ILE A 23 1.92 6.57 18.33
N ILE A 24 0.70 6.59 18.86
CA ILE A 24 -0.28 7.66 18.69
C ILE A 24 -0.24 8.63 19.88
N CYS A 25 -0.53 8.14 21.09
CA CYS A 25 -0.71 8.96 22.29
C CYS A 25 0.46 8.90 23.29
N GLU A 26 1.48 8.09 22.99
CA GLU A 26 2.71 7.94 23.80
C GLU A 26 2.46 7.34 25.20
N ALA A 27 1.24 6.91 25.50
CA ALA A 27 0.94 6.16 26.74
C ALA A 27 1.75 4.85 26.78
N VAL A 28 2.17 4.46 27.98
CA VAL A 28 2.86 3.17 28.21
C VAL A 28 1.92 2.05 27.82
N LEU A 29 2.43 1.09 27.05
CA LEU A 29 1.71 -0.09 26.59
C LEU A 29 1.71 -1.20 27.65
N TYR A 30 0.57 -1.89 27.77
CA TYR A 30 0.48 -3.13 28.56
C TYR A 30 1.12 -4.31 27.82
N ASP A 31 1.27 -5.46 28.50
CA ASP A 31 2.02 -6.61 27.97
C ASP A 31 1.45 -7.19 26.67
N ASP A 32 0.16 -7.15 26.48
CA ASP A 32 -0.57 -7.61 25.30
C ASP A 32 -0.60 -6.58 24.15
N GLU A 33 -0.28 -5.31 24.45
CA GLU A 33 -0.25 -4.22 23.49
C GLU A 33 1.12 -4.11 22.80
N LYS A 34 1.15 -4.02 21.48
CA LYS A 34 2.42 -4.00 20.72
C LYS A 34 2.79 -2.62 20.18
N LEU A 35 1.86 -1.93 19.53
CA LEU A 35 2.10 -0.67 18.85
C LEU A 35 1.09 0.42 19.25
N LEU A 36 -0.13 0.04 19.56
CA LEU A 36 -1.22 0.93 19.96
C LEU A 36 -1.75 0.46 21.31
N CYS A 37 -2.11 1.42 22.17
CA CYS A 37 -2.90 1.11 23.35
C CYS A 37 -4.36 0.79 22.93
N GLY A 38 -5.11 0.10 23.80
CA GLY A 38 -6.48 -0.32 23.50
C GLY A 38 -7.38 0.82 23.05
N LYS A 39 -7.26 2.02 23.66
CA LYS A 39 -7.99 3.22 23.25
C LYS A 39 -7.65 3.61 21.79
N CYS A 40 -6.37 3.81 21.48
CA CYS A 40 -5.96 4.21 20.12
C CYS A 40 -6.25 3.12 19.08
N ALA A 41 -6.20 1.85 19.45
CA ALA A 41 -6.58 0.76 18.55
C ALA A 41 -8.07 0.77 18.22
N GLY A 42 -8.93 1.08 19.20
CA GLY A 42 -10.39 1.22 19.03
C GLY A 42 -10.79 2.46 18.23
N ASP A 43 -10.01 3.54 18.35
CA ASP A 43 -10.29 4.84 17.71
C ASP A 43 -9.68 4.99 16.30
N VAL A 44 -9.06 3.93 15.72
CA VAL A 44 -8.54 4.00 14.34
C VAL A 44 -9.64 4.40 13.38
N PRO A 45 -9.50 5.51 12.61
CA PRO A 45 -10.54 5.97 11.71
C PRO A 45 -10.61 5.10 10.45
N HIS A 46 -11.10 3.86 10.60
CA HIS A 46 -11.21 2.90 9.50
C HIS A 46 -12.08 3.41 8.36
N THR A 47 -11.67 3.14 7.11
CA THR A 47 -12.46 3.52 5.92
C THR A 47 -13.56 2.54 5.61
N TYR A 48 -13.37 1.25 5.95
CA TYR A 48 -14.22 0.12 5.55
C TYR A 48 -14.35 -0.05 4.03
N PHE A 49 -13.47 0.55 3.21
CA PHE A 49 -13.52 0.47 1.75
C PHE A 49 -13.34 -0.95 1.22
N TRP A 50 -12.72 -1.84 1.97
CA TRP A 50 -12.61 -3.25 1.60
C TRP A 50 -13.96 -3.99 1.55
N LEU A 51 -15.03 -3.42 2.11
CA LEU A 51 -16.40 -3.95 2.04
C LEU A 51 -17.24 -3.29 0.94
N LEU A 52 -16.76 -2.18 0.35
CA LEU A 52 -17.51 -1.34 -0.56
C LEU A 52 -16.94 -1.42 -1.97
N ARG A 53 -17.74 -1.96 -2.90
CA ARG A 53 -17.36 -1.98 -4.32
C ARG A 53 -17.11 -0.57 -4.85
N ASN A 54 -18.03 0.35 -4.58
CA ASN A 54 -17.93 1.75 -4.92
C ASN A 54 -17.58 2.54 -3.66
N ASN A 55 -16.49 3.26 -3.70
CA ASN A 55 -16.02 4.09 -2.60
C ASN A 55 -15.16 5.24 -3.16
N PRO A 56 -14.96 6.33 -2.40
CA PRO A 56 -14.25 7.50 -2.91
C PRO A 56 -12.84 7.25 -3.46
N MET A 57 -12.13 6.25 -2.95
CA MET A 57 -10.81 5.88 -3.45
C MET A 57 -10.91 5.17 -4.80
N ALA A 58 -11.84 4.21 -4.91
CA ALA A 58 -12.10 3.48 -6.15
C ALA A 58 -12.62 4.41 -7.25
N ASP A 59 -13.54 5.32 -6.91
CA ASP A 59 -14.09 6.28 -7.87
C ASP A 59 -13.02 7.22 -8.43
N LYS A 60 -12.15 7.76 -7.55
CA LYS A 60 -11.00 8.57 -7.98
C LYS A 60 -10.04 7.79 -8.87
N PHE A 61 -9.75 6.54 -8.52
CA PHE A 61 -8.81 5.73 -9.30
C PHE A 61 -9.38 5.34 -10.67
N ASN A 62 -10.64 4.92 -10.71
CA ASN A 62 -11.32 4.60 -11.97
C ASN A 62 -11.54 5.86 -12.83
N GLY A 63 -11.70 7.04 -12.23
CA GLY A 63 -11.70 8.32 -12.95
C GLY A 63 -10.40 8.54 -13.73
N LEU A 64 -9.23 8.28 -13.14
CA LEU A 64 -7.94 8.36 -13.83
C LEU A 64 -7.85 7.39 -15.01
N ILE A 65 -8.41 6.18 -14.88
CA ILE A 65 -8.47 5.20 -15.97
C ILE A 65 -9.34 5.73 -17.12
N GLN A 66 -10.51 6.28 -16.80
CA GLN A 66 -11.41 6.83 -17.80
C GLN A 66 -10.80 8.03 -18.54
N GLU A 67 -10.16 8.95 -17.83
CA GLU A 67 -9.45 10.09 -18.43
C GLU A 67 -8.37 9.64 -19.42
N GLU A 68 -7.57 8.62 -19.10
CA GLU A 68 -6.55 8.09 -20.01
C GLU A 68 -7.18 7.38 -21.22
N LEU A 69 -8.29 6.64 -21.02
CA LEU A 69 -9.02 5.99 -22.13
C LEU A 69 -9.62 7.00 -23.10
N VAL A 70 -10.23 8.07 -22.59
CA VAL A 70 -10.78 9.15 -23.43
C VAL A 70 -9.65 9.82 -24.23
N SER A 71 -8.53 10.15 -23.58
CA SER A 71 -7.36 10.73 -24.26
C SER A 71 -6.81 9.81 -25.34
N ALA A 72 -6.76 8.50 -25.11
CA ALA A 72 -6.30 7.51 -26.09
C ALA A 72 -7.28 7.36 -27.27
N LEU A 73 -8.59 7.52 -27.06
CA LEU A 73 -9.60 7.54 -28.11
C LEU A 73 -9.42 8.77 -29.02
N ASP A 74 -9.21 9.95 -28.44
CA ASP A 74 -8.99 11.20 -29.17
C ASP A 74 -7.71 11.13 -30.03
N GLU A 75 -6.69 10.40 -29.56
CA GLU A 75 -5.44 10.15 -30.29
C GLU A 75 -5.54 8.98 -31.29
N GLY A 76 -6.68 8.29 -31.38
CA GLY A 76 -6.86 7.11 -32.23
C GLY A 76 -6.05 5.88 -31.82
N THR A 77 -5.57 5.83 -30.58
CA THR A 77 -4.69 4.78 -30.04
C THR A 77 -5.37 3.90 -28.99
N ALA A 78 -6.68 4.08 -28.77
CA ALA A 78 -7.40 3.37 -27.72
C ALA A 78 -7.44 1.85 -27.96
N PRO A 79 -7.20 1.04 -26.93
CA PRO A 79 -7.41 -0.39 -26.99
C PRO A 79 -8.91 -0.69 -27.18
N GLY A 80 -9.24 -1.62 -28.06
CA GLY A 80 -10.63 -1.95 -28.42
C GLY A 80 -11.48 -2.62 -27.33
N ARG A 81 -10.95 -2.79 -26.11
CA ARG A 81 -11.66 -3.37 -24.96
C ARG A 81 -11.56 -2.41 -23.78
N GLY A 82 -12.71 -2.11 -23.16
CA GLY A 82 -12.78 -1.33 -21.92
C GLY A 82 -12.08 -2.02 -20.75
N GLU A 83 -11.52 -1.23 -19.86
CA GLU A 83 -10.92 -1.70 -18.61
C GLU A 83 -12.01 -2.14 -17.61
N ARG A 84 -11.73 -3.19 -16.85
CA ARG A 84 -12.60 -3.61 -15.75
C ARG A 84 -12.52 -2.60 -14.60
N TYR A 85 -13.61 -2.47 -13.85
CA TYR A 85 -13.64 -1.66 -12.65
C TYR A 85 -12.59 -2.15 -11.64
N VAL A 86 -11.71 -1.23 -11.22
CA VAL A 86 -10.64 -1.49 -10.26
C VAL A 86 -11.16 -1.28 -8.84
N TYR A 87 -11.04 -2.31 -8.00
CA TYR A 87 -11.34 -2.19 -6.58
C TYR A 87 -10.19 -1.48 -5.86
N ALA A 88 -10.56 -0.62 -4.92
CA ALA A 88 -9.60 0.14 -4.13
C ALA A 88 -9.97 0.08 -2.65
N ALA A 89 -8.98 -0.11 -1.78
CA ALA A 89 -9.17 -0.13 -0.34
C ALA A 89 -8.09 0.67 0.39
N ALA A 90 -8.45 1.25 1.52
CA ALA A 90 -7.50 1.82 2.45
C ALA A 90 -7.86 1.40 3.87
N LEU A 91 -6.86 1.24 4.75
CA LEU A 91 -7.11 0.81 6.12
C LEU A 91 -7.79 1.93 6.93
N PHE A 92 -7.29 3.17 6.82
CA PHE A 92 -7.81 4.30 7.58
C PHE A 92 -7.83 5.61 6.77
N PHE A 93 -8.66 6.55 7.22
CA PHE A 93 -8.64 7.92 6.70
C PHE A 93 -7.38 8.64 7.16
N TYR A 94 -6.60 9.15 6.21
CA TYR A 94 -5.41 9.94 6.47
C TYR A 94 -5.75 11.43 6.46
N ARG A 95 -5.63 12.08 7.61
CA ARG A 95 -5.81 13.53 7.76
C ARG A 95 -4.52 14.15 8.28
N ALA A 96 -4.15 15.30 7.74
CA ALA A 96 -2.91 15.98 8.12
C ALA A 96 -2.92 16.48 9.59
N ASP A 97 -4.10 16.75 10.13
CA ASP A 97 -4.38 17.17 11.51
C ASP A 97 -4.57 15.99 12.47
N SER A 98 -4.68 14.76 11.97
CA SER A 98 -4.89 13.58 12.81
C SER A 98 -3.56 13.03 13.36
N GLU A 99 -3.56 12.61 14.61
CA GLU A 99 -2.45 11.93 15.25
C GLU A 99 -2.10 10.59 14.55
N TYR A 100 -3.05 9.95 13.86
CA TYR A 100 -2.82 8.70 13.10
C TYR A 100 -1.87 8.86 11.92
N ARG A 101 -1.55 10.10 11.50
CA ARG A 101 -0.45 10.37 10.55
C ARG A 101 0.90 9.87 11.06
N LYS A 102 1.09 9.77 12.40
CA LYS A 102 2.31 9.25 13.03
C LYS A 102 2.64 7.83 12.54
N ILE A 103 1.64 7.00 12.21
CA ILE A 103 1.85 5.65 11.66
C ILE A 103 2.70 5.73 10.38
N THR A 104 2.23 6.49 9.39
CA THR A 104 2.94 6.61 8.10
C THR A 104 4.25 7.39 8.22
N GLN A 105 4.34 8.33 9.16
CA GLN A 105 5.57 9.07 9.45
C GLN A 105 6.63 8.15 10.09
N ALA A 106 6.26 7.30 11.05
CA ALA A 106 7.15 6.35 11.67
C ALA A 106 7.74 5.38 10.63
N ILE A 107 6.89 4.88 9.71
CA ILE A 107 7.33 4.06 8.60
C ILE A 107 8.28 4.83 7.66
N LYS A 108 8.06 6.13 7.40
CA LYS A 108 8.84 6.90 6.43
C LYS A 108 10.19 7.40 6.95
N TYR A 109 10.27 7.76 8.22
CA TYR A 109 11.37 8.58 8.73
C TYR A 109 12.11 7.99 9.94
N HIS A 110 11.52 7.03 10.63
CA HIS A 110 12.09 6.47 11.85
C HIS A 110 12.63 5.03 11.70
N GLY A 111 12.72 4.52 10.48
CA GLY A 111 13.25 3.16 10.23
C GLY A 111 12.37 2.03 10.80
N ARG A 112 11.13 2.33 11.20
CA ARG A 112 10.21 1.40 11.88
C ARG A 112 9.49 0.48 10.88
N SER A 113 10.25 -0.45 10.32
CA SER A 113 9.68 -1.46 9.41
C SER A 113 8.67 -2.38 10.11
N ASP A 114 8.85 -2.62 11.43
CA ASP A 114 7.92 -3.36 12.26
C ASP A 114 6.50 -2.78 12.24
N ILE A 115 6.37 -1.44 12.30
CA ILE A 115 5.09 -0.75 12.19
C ILE A 115 4.46 -0.99 10.82
N GLY A 116 5.25 -0.85 9.74
CA GLY A 116 4.78 -1.08 8.38
C GLY A 116 4.25 -2.49 8.17
N GLN A 117 4.98 -3.49 8.67
CA GLN A 117 4.56 -4.89 8.58
C GLN A 117 3.30 -5.17 9.42
N ALA A 118 3.22 -4.64 10.64
CA ALA A 118 2.04 -4.84 11.50
C ALA A 118 0.77 -4.23 10.91
N PHE A 119 0.83 -2.97 10.44
CA PHE A 119 -0.32 -2.34 9.77
C PHE A 119 -0.63 -2.96 8.41
N GLY A 120 0.38 -3.44 7.68
CA GLY A 120 0.21 -4.25 6.48
C GLY A 120 -0.56 -5.54 6.78
N ARG A 121 -0.23 -6.22 7.87
CA ARG A 121 -0.96 -7.42 8.32
C ARG A 121 -2.42 -7.12 8.66
N MET A 122 -2.68 -6.03 9.41
CA MET A 122 -4.04 -5.58 9.70
C MET A 122 -4.84 -5.32 8.40
N LEU A 123 -4.24 -4.65 7.41
CA LEU A 123 -4.87 -4.45 6.10
C LEU A 123 -5.12 -5.79 5.40
N GLY A 124 -4.14 -6.68 5.35
CA GLY A 124 -4.24 -8.00 4.73
C GLY A 124 -5.36 -8.86 5.32
N GLU A 125 -5.54 -8.85 6.65
CA GLU A 125 -6.65 -9.54 7.34
C GLU A 125 -8.02 -9.02 6.88
N ARG A 126 -8.16 -7.71 6.70
CA ARG A 126 -9.40 -7.08 6.18
C ARG A 126 -9.64 -7.46 4.73
N LEU A 127 -8.60 -7.42 3.89
CA LEU A 127 -8.70 -7.79 2.49
C LEU A 127 -9.04 -9.27 2.31
N ARG A 128 -8.42 -10.17 3.08
CA ARG A 128 -8.69 -11.61 3.05
C ARG A 128 -10.15 -11.94 3.37
N SER A 129 -10.76 -11.18 4.29
CA SER A 129 -12.17 -11.38 4.67
C SER A 129 -13.17 -10.73 3.70
N SER A 130 -12.69 -9.99 2.70
CA SER A 130 -13.51 -9.27 1.73
C SER A 130 -13.76 -10.09 0.47
N SER A 131 -15.01 -10.22 0.06
CA SER A 131 -15.37 -10.86 -1.22
C SER A 131 -14.80 -10.16 -2.46
N LEU A 132 -14.38 -8.89 -2.33
CA LEU A 132 -13.78 -8.10 -3.42
C LEU A 132 -12.30 -8.42 -3.63
N PHE A 133 -11.61 -8.90 -2.60
CA PHE A 133 -10.16 -9.11 -2.58
C PHE A 133 -9.74 -10.54 -2.23
N ALA A 134 -10.67 -11.41 -1.83
CA ALA A 134 -10.36 -12.77 -1.38
C ALA A 134 -9.69 -13.64 -2.46
N ASP A 135 -9.86 -13.30 -3.73
CA ASP A 135 -9.30 -14.00 -4.88
C ASP A 135 -8.04 -13.31 -5.46
N VAL A 136 -7.45 -12.35 -4.73
CA VAL A 136 -6.11 -11.83 -5.03
C VAL A 136 -5.11 -12.97 -4.89
N ASP A 137 -4.26 -13.14 -5.90
CA ASP A 137 -3.28 -14.23 -5.96
C ASP A 137 -1.81 -13.75 -5.88
N VAL A 138 -1.57 -12.44 -5.96
CA VAL A 138 -0.23 -11.87 -5.79
C VAL A 138 -0.28 -10.42 -5.29
N VAL A 139 0.65 -10.07 -4.40
CA VAL A 139 0.87 -8.70 -3.90
C VAL A 139 2.09 -8.10 -4.58
N ILE A 140 1.93 -6.87 -5.08
CA ILE A 140 2.98 -6.12 -5.77
C ILE A 140 3.15 -4.76 -5.09
N PRO A 141 4.29 -4.47 -4.43
CA PRO A 141 4.56 -3.16 -3.85
C PRO A 141 4.91 -2.14 -4.93
N ILE A 142 4.50 -0.89 -4.72
CA ILE A 142 4.97 0.22 -5.54
C ILE A 142 6.48 0.41 -5.32
N PRO A 143 7.33 0.36 -6.37
CA PRO A 143 8.76 0.50 -6.20
C PRO A 143 9.15 1.94 -5.87
N LEU A 144 10.02 2.08 -4.87
CA LEU A 144 10.64 3.35 -4.54
C LEU A 144 11.84 3.61 -5.45
N HIS A 145 12.10 4.87 -5.78
CA HIS A 145 13.33 5.20 -6.53
C HIS A 145 14.56 4.90 -5.67
N TRP A 146 15.61 4.30 -6.26
CA TRP A 146 16.80 3.83 -5.56
C TRP A 146 17.46 4.90 -4.66
N THR A 147 17.46 6.19 -5.04
CA THR A 147 18.00 7.28 -4.19
C THR A 147 17.20 7.48 -2.91
N ARG A 148 15.88 7.31 -2.95
CA ARG A 148 15.03 7.39 -1.76
C ARG A 148 15.13 6.12 -0.91
N GLN A 149 15.26 4.98 -1.54
CA GLN A 149 15.49 3.73 -0.85
C GLN A 149 16.82 3.78 -0.09
N TRP A 150 17.86 4.33 -0.70
CA TRP A 150 19.15 4.54 -0.05
C TRP A 150 19.06 5.52 1.14
N GLN A 151 18.30 6.62 1.00
CA GLN A 151 18.09 7.60 2.07
C GLN A 151 17.24 7.05 3.24
N ARG A 152 16.30 6.15 2.98
CA ARG A 152 15.36 5.60 3.96
C ARG A 152 15.76 4.22 4.48
N GLY A 153 16.71 3.55 3.83
CA GLY A 153 17.16 2.20 4.14
C GLY A 153 16.25 1.10 3.57
N TYR A 154 14.99 1.39 3.22
CA TYR A 154 14.03 0.42 2.70
C TYR A 154 12.88 1.07 1.92
N ASN A 155 12.10 0.22 1.22
CA ASN A 155 10.87 0.61 0.55
C ASN A 155 9.67 0.42 1.49
N GLN A 156 8.96 1.50 1.83
CA GLN A 156 7.80 1.47 2.73
C GLN A 156 6.67 0.60 2.18
N ALA A 157 6.37 0.72 0.88
CA ALA A 157 5.34 -0.08 0.23
C ALA A 157 5.67 -1.58 0.28
N GLU A 158 6.96 -1.95 0.20
CA GLU A 158 7.41 -3.34 0.29
C GLU A 158 7.18 -3.93 1.69
N VAL A 159 7.49 -3.18 2.74
CA VAL A 159 7.27 -3.61 4.12
C VAL A 159 5.77 -3.77 4.42
N ILE A 160 4.94 -2.84 3.96
CA ILE A 160 3.48 -2.94 4.08
C ILE A 160 2.96 -4.15 3.30
N ALA A 161 3.41 -4.30 2.05
CA ALA A 161 3.03 -5.40 1.17
C ALA A 161 3.44 -6.78 1.73
N SER A 162 4.59 -6.87 2.41
CA SER A 162 5.00 -8.08 3.13
C SER A 162 3.98 -8.47 4.21
N GLY A 163 3.55 -7.51 5.02
CA GLY A 163 2.51 -7.77 6.03
C GLY A 163 1.17 -8.19 5.42
N VAL A 164 0.78 -7.58 4.28
CA VAL A 164 -0.44 -7.95 3.54
C VAL A 164 -0.31 -9.37 2.99
N ALA A 165 0.79 -9.70 2.32
CA ALA A 165 1.05 -11.01 1.74
C ALA A 165 1.05 -12.11 2.80
N ASP A 166 1.72 -11.89 3.93
CA ASP A 166 1.73 -12.80 5.09
C ASP A 166 0.32 -13.09 5.59
N ALA A 167 -0.51 -12.03 5.78
CA ALA A 167 -1.86 -12.18 6.31
C ALA A 167 -2.82 -12.86 5.34
N MET A 168 -2.65 -12.64 4.03
CA MET A 168 -3.45 -13.25 2.99
C MET A 168 -2.96 -14.67 2.61
N GLY A 169 -1.73 -15.02 2.96
CA GLY A 169 -1.13 -16.31 2.59
C GLY A 169 -0.80 -16.42 1.09
N ILE A 170 -0.44 -15.30 0.45
CA ILE A 170 -0.18 -15.21 -0.99
C ILE A 170 1.22 -14.64 -1.26
N PRO A 171 1.81 -14.89 -2.45
CA PRO A 171 3.16 -14.43 -2.77
C PRO A 171 3.28 -12.91 -2.85
N LEU A 172 4.43 -12.40 -2.39
CA LEU A 172 4.91 -11.04 -2.59
C LEU A 172 5.88 -11.01 -3.77
N ARG A 173 5.65 -10.16 -4.76
CA ARG A 173 6.52 -10.02 -5.93
C ARG A 173 7.05 -8.58 -6.04
N CYS A 174 8.27 -8.36 -5.57
CA CYS A 174 8.97 -7.07 -5.64
C CYS A 174 9.72 -6.85 -6.96
N ASP A 175 9.81 -7.87 -7.77
CA ASP A 175 10.58 -7.93 -9.02
C ASP A 175 9.77 -7.57 -10.28
N ILE A 176 8.44 -7.44 -10.18
CA ILE A 176 7.54 -7.17 -11.31
C ILE A 176 7.66 -5.74 -11.83
N LEU A 177 7.74 -4.77 -10.94
CA LEU A 177 7.80 -3.35 -11.26
C LEU A 177 9.15 -2.75 -10.89
N ARG A 178 9.66 -1.88 -11.76
CA ARG A 178 10.87 -1.09 -11.50
C ARG A 178 10.61 0.40 -11.77
N ARG A 179 11.14 1.26 -10.90
CA ARG A 179 11.12 2.70 -11.08
C ARG A 179 12.47 3.19 -11.59
N HIS A 180 12.52 3.80 -12.78
CA HIS A 180 13.76 4.26 -13.40
C HIS A 180 13.93 5.78 -13.42
N LYS A 181 12.84 6.57 -13.27
CA LYS A 181 12.93 8.03 -13.22
C LYS A 181 12.90 8.56 -11.80
N ARG A 182 13.86 9.47 -11.47
CA ARG A 182 13.81 10.27 -10.26
C ARG A 182 12.80 11.40 -10.45
N THR A 183 11.64 11.30 -9.82
CA THR A 183 10.67 12.40 -9.79
C THR A 183 11.02 13.34 -8.64
N LYS A 184 11.17 14.64 -8.92
CA LYS A 184 11.43 15.66 -7.89
C LYS A 184 10.25 15.72 -6.94
N THR A 185 10.51 15.59 -5.62
CA THR A 185 9.52 15.87 -4.60
C THR A 185 9.49 17.38 -4.39
N GLN A 186 8.60 18.06 -5.06
CA GLN A 186 8.26 19.41 -4.66
C GLN A 186 6.92 19.33 -3.92
N THR A 187 6.95 19.64 -2.64
CA THR A 187 5.79 19.66 -1.73
C THR A 187 4.71 20.66 -2.15
N ARG A 188 5.00 21.49 -3.18
CA ARG A 188 4.15 22.56 -3.70
C ARG A 188 3.63 22.35 -5.14
N LEU A 189 3.89 21.20 -5.76
CA LEU A 189 3.37 20.92 -7.11
C LEU A 189 1.86 20.68 -7.08
N GLY A 190 1.12 21.32 -7.99
CA GLY A 190 -0.29 21.06 -8.22
C GLY A 190 -0.56 19.61 -8.66
N ILE A 191 -1.82 19.18 -8.57
CA ILE A 191 -2.26 17.79 -8.87
C ILE A 191 -1.85 17.37 -10.29
N ALA A 192 -2.08 18.23 -11.29
CA ALA A 192 -1.74 17.99 -12.70
C ALA A 192 -0.23 17.83 -12.96
N GLU A 193 0.60 18.53 -12.19
CA GLU A 193 2.05 18.47 -12.33
C GLU A 193 2.62 17.21 -11.68
N LYS A 194 2.01 16.75 -10.58
CA LYS A 194 2.33 15.45 -9.95
C LYS A 194 2.01 14.29 -10.90
N ALA A 195 0.89 14.33 -11.60
CA ALA A 195 0.51 13.30 -12.57
C ALA A 195 1.51 13.23 -13.75
N ARG A 196 1.89 14.38 -14.33
CA ARG A 196 2.88 14.46 -15.43
C ARG A 196 4.27 13.96 -15.01
N ASN A 197 4.70 14.25 -13.77
CA ASN A 197 6.00 13.84 -13.26
C ASN A 197 6.13 12.31 -13.09
N VAL A 198 5.03 11.59 -12.96
CA VAL A 198 5.02 10.14 -12.72
C VAL A 198 4.75 9.35 -14.00
N LYS A 199 4.21 10.00 -15.05
CA LYS A 199 3.95 9.35 -16.36
C LYS A 199 5.25 8.79 -16.95
N GLY A 200 5.29 7.49 -17.21
CA GLY A 200 6.46 6.77 -17.73
C GLY A 200 7.64 6.64 -16.75
N ALA A 201 7.41 6.76 -15.43
CA ALA A 201 8.45 6.56 -14.43
C ALA A 201 8.63 5.09 -14.02
N PHE A 202 7.67 4.24 -14.38
CA PHE A 202 7.65 2.81 -14.04
C PHE A 202 7.66 1.95 -15.29
N THR A 203 8.36 0.83 -15.20
CA THR A 203 8.37 -0.24 -16.20
C THR A 203 8.24 -1.59 -15.52
N THR A 204 7.76 -2.55 -16.26
CA THR A 204 7.80 -3.96 -15.86
C THR A 204 9.17 -4.53 -16.16
N THR A 205 9.55 -5.59 -15.48
CA THR A 205 10.78 -6.34 -15.71
C THR A 205 10.50 -7.54 -16.61
N ASP A 206 11.55 -8.11 -17.23
CA ASP A 206 11.44 -9.28 -18.11
C ASP A 206 11.00 -10.56 -17.35
N HIS A 207 11.07 -10.56 -16.02
CA HIS A 207 10.64 -11.70 -15.17
C HIS A 207 9.12 -11.89 -15.09
N CYS A 208 8.33 -11.08 -15.79
CA CYS A 208 6.86 -11.07 -15.77
C CYS A 208 6.21 -11.37 -17.11
N GLN A 209 7.01 -11.78 -18.12
CA GLN A 209 6.40 -12.17 -19.39
C GLN A 209 5.59 -13.46 -19.16
N PRO A 210 4.29 -13.48 -19.51
CA PRO A 210 3.53 -14.71 -19.54
C PRO A 210 4.31 -15.69 -20.42
N SER A 211 4.64 -16.86 -19.91
CA SER A 211 5.20 -17.90 -20.78
C SER A 211 4.15 -18.19 -21.85
N ASP A 212 4.51 -18.12 -23.12
CA ASP A 212 3.63 -18.25 -24.30
C ASP A 212 2.76 -19.53 -24.35
N LYS A 213 2.86 -20.40 -23.36
CA LYS A 213 2.25 -21.74 -23.33
C LYS A 213 1.23 -21.98 -22.20
N ALA A 214 1.10 -21.09 -21.19
CA ALA A 214 0.31 -21.41 -19.98
C ALA A 214 -0.75 -20.37 -19.56
N GLY A 215 -0.99 -19.31 -20.34
CA GLY A 215 -1.87 -18.20 -19.91
C GLY A 215 -1.22 -17.32 -18.84
N PRO A 216 -1.90 -16.28 -18.35
CA PRO A 216 -1.35 -15.41 -17.31
C PRO A 216 -1.15 -16.22 -16.03
N GLU A 217 0.04 -16.14 -15.45
CA GLU A 217 0.40 -16.79 -14.18
C GLU A 217 -0.53 -16.31 -13.05
N PHE A 218 -1.01 -15.06 -13.13
CA PHE A 218 -1.87 -14.42 -12.14
C PHE A 218 -3.20 -13.98 -12.74
N ARG A 219 -4.27 -14.03 -11.94
CA ARG A 219 -5.63 -13.62 -12.31
C ARG A 219 -6.05 -12.33 -11.63
N HIS A 220 -5.52 -12.04 -10.44
CA HIS A 220 -5.85 -10.87 -9.67
C HIS A 220 -4.63 -10.32 -8.93
N LEU A 221 -4.10 -9.20 -9.41
CA LEU A 221 -2.94 -8.51 -8.85
C LEU A 221 -3.41 -7.46 -7.82
N LEU A 222 -2.69 -7.31 -6.72
CA LEU A 222 -2.90 -6.26 -5.72
C LEU A 222 -1.69 -5.33 -5.64
N LEU A 223 -1.85 -4.07 -6.05
CA LEU A 223 -0.85 -3.01 -5.87
C LEU A 223 -0.94 -2.40 -4.47
N ILE A 224 0.20 -2.30 -3.78
CA ILE A 224 0.28 -1.71 -2.44
C ILE A 224 1.15 -0.46 -2.44
N ASP A 225 0.60 0.63 -1.83
CA ASP A 225 1.35 1.85 -1.50
C ASP A 225 1.04 2.26 -0.04
N ASP A 226 1.75 3.26 0.49
CA ASP A 226 1.54 3.73 1.87
C ASP A 226 0.28 4.62 2.02
N VAL A 227 0.11 5.61 1.14
CA VAL A 227 -1.00 6.58 1.21
C VAL A 227 -1.52 6.93 -0.18
N PHE A 228 -2.81 6.78 -0.36
CA PHE A 228 -3.52 7.28 -1.54
C PHE A 228 -3.84 8.77 -1.37
N THR A 229 -3.23 9.61 -2.21
CA THR A 229 -3.53 11.05 -2.28
C THR A 229 -4.30 11.38 -3.56
N THR A 230 -3.60 11.50 -4.68
CA THR A 230 -4.17 11.69 -6.01
C THR A 230 -4.32 10.38 -6.78
N GLY A 231 -3.71 9.29 -6.33
CA GLY A 231 -3.64 8.02 -7.03
C GLY A 231 -2.63 7.96 -8.18
N SER A 232 -1.97 9.07 -8.52
CA SER A 232 -1.10 9.15 -9.72
C SER A 232 0.05 8.11 -9.72
N THR A 233 0.62 7.78 -8.57
CA THR A 233 1.70 6.77 -8.48
C THR A 233 1.17 5.38 -8.76
N LEU A 234 0.08 5.01 -8.09
CA LEU A 234 -0.61 3.73 -8.32
C LEU A 234 -1.08 3.60 -9.76
N PHE A 235 -1.63 4.69 -10.34
CA PHE A 235 -2.08 4.72 -11.71
C PHE A 235 -0.94 4.52 -12.72
N ALA A 236 0.22 5.13 -12.51
CA ALA A 236 1.38 4.92 -13.37
C ALA A 236 1.92 3.47 -13.31
N CYS A 237 1.85 2.82 -12.15
CA CYS A 237 2.17 1.40 -12.01
C CYS A 237 1.11 0.51 -12.66
N PHE A 238 -0.17 0.84 -12.49
CA PHE A 238 -1.29 0.18 -13.17
C PHE A 238 -1.10 0.22 -14.70
N THR A 239 -0.81 1.39 -15.26
CA THR A 239 -0.56 1.56 -16.71
C THR A 239 0.66 0.75 -17.19
N ALA A 240 1.71 0.65 -16.35
CA ALA A 240 2.86 -0.18 -16.68
C ALA A 240 2.51 -1.68 -16.71
N LEU A 241 1.71 -2.16 -15.75
CA LEU A 241 1.22 -3.55 -15.71
C LEU A 241 0.29 -3.87 -16.87
N ARG A 242 -0.57 -2.94 -17.29
CA ARG A 242 -1.49 -3.15 -18.44
C ARG A 242 -0.79 -3.33 -19.78
N LYS A 243 0.50 -3.01 -19.88
CA LYS A 243 1.29 -3.30 -21.09
C LYS A 243 1.60 -4.80 -21.26
N ILE A 244 1.59 -5.56 -20.16
CA ILE A 244 1.90 -7.00 -20.18
C ILE A 244 0.74 -7.87 -19.70
N PHE A 245 -0.13 -7.38 -18.82
CA PHE A 245 -1.28 -8.12 -18.34
C PHE A 245 -2.55 -7.66 -19.07
N PRO A 246 -3.28 -8.58 -19.74
CA PRO A 246 -4.49 -8.23 -20.49
C PRO A 246 -5.64 -7.82 -19.54
N PRO A 247 -6.73 -7.21 -20.06
CA PRO A 247 -7.87 -6.73 -19.24
C PRO A 247 -8.59 -7.83 -18.45
N GLU A 248 -8.45 -9.09 -18.84
CA GLU A 248 -9.00 -10.25 -18.12
C GLU A 248 -8.33 -10.46 -16.74
N VAL A 249 -7.06 -10.07 -16.61
CA VAL A 249 -6.35 -10.06 -15.34
C VAL A 249 -6.81 -8.86 -14.53
N ARG A 250 -7.41 -9.08 -13.36
CA ARG A 250 -7.81 -8.00 -12.48
C ARG A 250 -6.60 -7.35 -11.82
N ILE A 251 -6.66 -6.04 -11.66
CA ILE A 251 -5.69 -5.29 -10.85
C ILE A 251 -6.49 -4.48 -9.84
N SER A 252 -6.22 -4.65 -8.57
CA SER A 252 -6.79 -3.86 -7.48
C SER A 252 -5.69 -3.08 -6.76
N VAL A 253 -6.08 -2.08 -6.01
CA VAL A 253 -5.13 -1.22 -5.29
C VAL A 253 -5.48 -1.13 -3.81
N ALA A 254 -4.46 -1.12 -2.93
CA ALA A 254 -4.71 -0.87 -1.52
C ALA A 254 -3.58 -0.05 -0.87
N THR A 255 -3.93 0.68 0.19
CA THR A 255 -3.01 1.54 0.95
C THR A 255 -3.32 1.50 2.44
N LEU A 256 -2.40 1.92 3.28
CA LEU A 256 -2.72 2.16 4.69
C LEU A 256 -3.62 3.38 4.85
N GLY A 257 -3.27 4.49 4.21
CA GLY A 257 -3.99 5.75 4.35
C GLY A 257 -4.70 6.20 3.08
N PHE A 258 -5.90 6.78 3.22
CA PHE A 258 -6.62 7.49 2.16
C PHE A 258 -6.80 8.95 2.54
N VAL A 259 -6.30 9.86 1.70
CA VAL A 259 -6.57 11.29 1.83
C VAL A 259 -7.92 11.59 1.17
N GLY A 260 -8.98 11.58 1.98
CA GLY A 260 -10.30 12.08 1.57
C GLY A 260 -10.26 13.59 1.46
N GLY A 261 -10.77 14.17 0.37
CA GLY A 261 -11.18 15.56 0.39
C GLY A 261 -12.33 15.69 1.42
N ALA A 262 -12.25 16.70 2.27
CA ALA A 262 -13.39 17.12 3.07
C ALA A 262 -14.49 17.61 2.13
#